data_1d9dbe124b9eee9fe5db785f6cf9b79d
#
_entry.id   1d9dbe124b9eee9fe5db785f6cf9b79d
#
_cell.length_a   1.000
_cell.length_b   1.000
_cell.length_c   1.000
_cell.angle_alpha   90.00
_cell.angle_beta   90.00
_cell.angle_gamma   90.00
#
_symmetry.space_group_name_H-M   'P 1'
#
loop_
_entity.id
_entity.type
_entity.pdbx_description
1 polymer ?
#
loop_
_entity_poly.entity_id
_entity_poly.type
_entity_poly.pdbx_seq_one_letter_code
_entity_poly.pdbx_strand_id
1 'polypeptide(L)' 'MSTILITGASGGLAQEMVKLLPNDQLILLGRNREKLAQLYGNHPQAELVEIDITDAQALEGLVAELYQRYGK' A
#
# COMPACT_ATOMS: atom_id res chain seq x y z
N MET A 1 3.59 -13.47 -9.96
CA MET A 1 3.18 -12.69 -8.79
C MET A 1 4.08 -11.47 -8.65
N SER A 2 3.50 -10.31 -8.49
CA SER A 2 4.23 -9.06 -8.39
C SER A 2 3.95 -8.36 -7.07
N THR A 3 4.88 -7.52 -6.65
CA THR A 3 4.66 -6.64 -5.50
C THR A 3 4.37 -5.24 -6.04
N ILE A 4 3.23 -4.69 -5.69
CA ILE A 4 2.75 -3.43 -6.23
C ILE A 4 2.52 -2.44 -5.09
N LEU A 5 3.09 -1.25 -5.24
CA LEU A 5 2.95 -0.17 -4.28
C LEU A 5 1.90 0.81 -4.79
N ILE A 6 0.88 1.09 -3.98
CA ILE A 6 -0.19 2.00 -4.36
C ILE A 6 -0.25 3.13 -3.34
N THR A 7 -0.05 4.36 -3.80
CA THR A 7 -0.23 5.56 -2.98
C THR A 7 -1.66 6.06 -3.11
N GLY A 8 -2.12 6.81 -2.11
CA GLY A 8 -3.49 7.30 -2.12
C GLY A 8 -4.51 6.18 -2.10
N ALA A 9 -4.23 5.11 -1.35
CA ALA A 9 -5.00 3.88 -1.42
C ALA A 9 -6.44 4.02 -0.93
N SER A 10 -6.77 5.09 -0.23
CA SER A 10 -8.15 5.32 0.21
C SER A 10 -9.03 5.94 -0.87
N GLY A 11 -8.47 6.31 -2.01
CA GLY A 11 -9.23 6.90 -3.11
C GLY A 11 -10.02 5.86 -3.90
N GLY A 12 -11.06 6.30 -4.60
CA GLY A 12 -11.92 5.41 -5.38
C GLY A 12 -11.19 4.72 -6.53
N LEU A 13 -10.27 5.43 -7.18
CA LEU A 13 -9.50 4.84 -8.26
C LEU A 13 -8.62 3.71 -7.76
N ALA A 14 -7.98 3.90 -6.60
CA ALA A 14 -7.14 2.86 -6.02
C ALA A 14 -7.95 1.62 -5.65
N GLN A 15 -9.18 1.80 -5.16
CA GLN A 15 -10.06 0.68 -4.84
C GLN A 15 -10.36 -0.16 -6.08
N GLU A 16 -10.61 0.50 -7.20
CA GLU A 16 -10.84 -0.21 -8.47
C GLU A 16 -9.60 -0.96 -8.92
N MET A 17 -8.42 -0.34 -8.78
CA MET A 17 -7.17 -1.02 -9.14
C MET A 17 -6.93 -2.26 -8.29
N VAL A 18 -7.20 -2.19 -7.00
CA VAL A 18 -7.01 -3.33 -6.10
C VAL A 18 -7.90 -4.51 -6.53
N LYS A 19 -9.11 -4.24 -6.97
CA LYS A 19 -10.01 -5.30 -7.46
C LYS A 19 -9.46 -6.02 -8.68
N LEU A 20 -8.64 -5.34 -9.49
CA LEU A 20 -8.06 -5.93 -10.68
C LEU A 20 -6.78 -6.71 -10.41
N LEU A 21 -6.29 -6.70 -9.17
CA LEU A 21 -5.00 -7.29 -8.81
C LEU A 21 -5.14 -8.28 -7.63
N PRO A 22 -6.02 -9.27 -7.74
CA PRO A 22 -6.33 -10.13 -6.59
C PRO A 22 -5.21 -11.08 -6.17
N ASN A 23 -4.26 -11.34 -7.06
CA ASN A 23 -3.19 -12.31 -6.82
C ASN A 23 -1.83 -11.67 -6.58
N ASP A 24 -1.75 -10.35 -6.54
CA ASP A 24 -0.49 -9.67 -6.34
C ASP A 24 -0.32 -9.25 -4.88
N GLN A 25 0.94 -9.18 -4.44
CA GLN A 25 1.24 -8.60 -3.14
C GLN A 25 1.08 -7.09 -3.24
N LEU A 26 0.22 -6.51 -2.43
CA LEU A 26 -0.08 -5.09 -2.48
C LEU A 26 0.44 -4.38 -1.24
N ILE A 27 1.09 -3.25 -1.46
CA ILE A 27 1.50 -2.35 -0.38
C ILE A 27 0.67 -1.08 -0.54
N LEU A 28 -0.27 -0.88 0.36
CA LEU A 28 -1.25 0.19 0.25
C LEU A 28 -0.91 1.32 1.20
N LEU A 29 -0.59 2.47 0.66
CA LEU A 29 -0.17 3.63 1.43
C LEU A 29 -1.29 4.65 1.55
N GLY A 30 -1.51 5.15 2.74
CA GLY A 30 -2.49 6.18 2.98
C GLY A 30 -2.18 6.94 4.27
N ARG A 31 -2.84 8.06 4.45
CA ARG A 31 -2.62 8.91 5.62
C ARG A 31 -3.45 8.47 6.82
N ASN A 32 -4.42 7.59 6.61
CA ASN A 32 -5.32 7.15 7.66
C ASN A 32 -5.43 5.62 7.63
N ARG A 33 -4.70 4.98 8.54
CA ARG A 33 -4.66 3.53 8.60
C ARG A 33 -6.02 2.92 8.92
N GLU A 34 -6.80 3.60 9.75
CA GLU A 34 -8.14 3.12 10.11
C GLU A 34 -9.03 3.02 8.86
N LYS A 35 -8.96 4.03 7.99
CA LYS A 35 -9.72 4.01 6.75
C LYS A 35 -9.21 2.91 5.81
N LEU A 36 -7.91 2.72 5.74
CA LEU A 36 -7.34 1.64 4.96
C LEU A 36 -7.81 0.28 5.46
N ALA A 37 -7.85 0.11 6.77
CA ALA A 37 -8.32 -1.14 7.36
C ALA A 37 -9.79 -1.39 7.05
N GLN A 38 -10.61 -0.35 7.03
CA GLN A 38 -12.02 -0.49 6.67
C GLN A 38 -12.21 -0.92 5.22
N LEU A 39 -11.38 -0.40 4.33
CA LEU A 39 -11.49 -0.69 2.89
C LEU A 39 -10.83 -2.01 2.50
N TYR A 40 -9.71 -2.33 3.11
CA TYR A 40 -8.86 -3.44 2.66
C TYR A 40 -8.51 -4.45 3.75
N GLY A 41 -9.07 -4.31 4.93
CA GLY A 41 -8.72 -5.17 6.06
C GLY A 41 -8.92 -6.66 5.81
N ASN A 42 -9.80 -7.01 4.88
CA ASN A 42 -10.08 -8.40 4.53
C ASN A 42 -9.26 -8.90 3.33
N HIS A 43 -8.43 -8.05 2.75
CA HIS A 43 -7.63 -8.44 1.59
C HIS A 43 -6.42 -9.25 2.07
N PRO A 44 -6.29 -10.51 1.66
CA PRO A 44 -5.28 -11.41 2.24
C PRO A 44 -3.84 -11.04 1.85
N GLN A 45 -3.65 -10.31 0.79
CA GLN A 45 -2.31 -10.00 0.29
C GLN A 45 -2.00 -8.51 0.31
N ALA A 46 -2.75 -7.74 1.09
CA ALA A 46 -2.52 -6.30 1.21
C ALA A 46 -1.83 -5.98 2.52
N GLU A 47 -0.72 -5.28 2.44
CA GLU A 47 -0.07 -4.68 3.60
C GLU A 47 -0.47 -3.22 3.67
N LEU A 48 -0.99 -2.79 4.80
CA LEU A 48 -1.48 -1.43 4.98
C LEU A 48 -0.44 -0.61 5.72
N VAL A 49 -0.06 0.53 5.15
CA VAL A 49 0.95 1.40 5.76
C VAL A 49 0.41 2.81 5.87
N GLU A 50 0.42 3.34 7.10
CA GLU A 50 0.05 4.73 7.32
C GLU A 50 1.29 5.60 7.14
N ILE A 51 1.25 6.46 6.15
CA ILE A 51 2.37 7.34 5.85
C ILE A 51 1.86 8.59 5.14
N ASP A 52 2.50 9.72 5.44
CA ASP A 52 2.27 10.95 4.70
C ASP A 52 3.32 11.02 3.59
N ILE A 53 2.89 10.85 2.35
CA ILE A 53 3.80 10.83 1.20
C ILE A 53 4.45 12.19 0.93
N THR A 54 3.99 13.26 1.57
CA THR A 54 4.65 14.55 1.49
C THR A 54 5.87 14.63 2.41
N ASP A 55 6.01 13.68 3.33
CA ASP A 55 7.21 13.58 4.19
C ASP A 55 8.25 12.73 3.46
N ALA A 56 9.20 13.40 2.82
CA ALA A 56 10.19 12.72 1.99
C ALA A 56 11.06 11.76 2.79
N GLN A 57 11.40 12.09 4.02
CA GLN A 57 12.25 11.22 4.83
C GLN A 57 11.51 9.93 5.22
N ALA A 58 10.25 10.06 5.60
CA ALA A 58 9.45 8.89 5.95
C ALA A 58 9.24 7.98 4.73
N LEU A 59 8.98 8.58 3.59
CA LEU A 59 8.78 7.82 2.35
C LEU A 59 10.06 7.11 1.94
N GLU A 60 11.21 7.78 2.04
CA GLU A 60 12.49 7.18 1.72
C GLU A 60 12.79 5.98 2.61
N GLY A 61 12.56 6.11 3.91
CA GLY A 61 12.74 5.02 4.84
C GLY A 61 11.84 3.84 4.55
N LEU A 62 10.59 4.11 4.21
CA LEU A 62 9.65 3.07 3.85
C LEU A 62 10.07 2.34 2.58
N VAL A 63 10.46 3.08 1.55
CA VAL A 63 10.88 2.47 0.29
C VAL A 63 12.12 1.59 0.50
N ALA A 64 13.07 2.05 1.31
CA ALA A 64 14.25 1.26 1.61
C ALA A 64 13.89 -0.03 2.34
N GLU A 65 12.99 0.04 3.32
CA GLU A 65 12.54 -1.14 4.05
C GLU A 65 11.82 -2.12 3.13
N LEU A 66 10.94 -1.62 2.28
CA LEU A 66 10.19 -2.48 1.36
C LEU A 66 11.12 -3.13 0.34
N TYR A 67 12.14 -2.39 -0.10
CA TYR A 67 13.12 -2.95 -1.03
C TYR A 67 13.87 -4.13 -0.40
N GLN A 68 14.22 -4.01 0.88
CA GLN A 68 14.87 -5.11 1.58
C GLN A 68 13.97 -6.32 1.73
N ARG A 69 12.67 -6.10 1.92
CA ARG A 69 11.71 -7.19 2.14
C ARG A 69 11.28 -7.86 0.85
N TYR A 70 11.09 -7.10 -0.22
CA TYR A 70 10.47 -7.60 -1.44
C TYR A 70 11.30 -7.38 -2.70
N GLY A 71 12.23 -6.46 -2.68
CA GLY A 71 12.99 -6.08 -3.86
C GLY A 71 14.20 -6.98 -4.07
N LYS A 72 14.07 -7.87 -4.97
CA LYS A 72 15.16 -8.77 -5.30
C LYS A 72 15.56 -8.64 -6.73
#